data_f51dfc2347f124bac7eae4f89c203096
#
_entry.id   f51dfc2347f124bac7eae4f89c203096
#
_cell.length_a   1.000
_cell.length_b   1.000
_cell.length_c   1.000
_cell.angle_alpha   90.00
_cell.angle_beta   90.00
_cell.angle_gamma   90.00
#
_symmetry.space_group_name_H-M   'P 1'
#
loop_
_entity.id
_entity.type
_entity.pdbx_description
1 polymer ?
#
loop_
_entity_poly.entity_id
_entity_poly.type
_entity_poly.pdbx_seq_one_letter_code
_entity_poly.pdbx_strand_id
1 'polypeptide(L)'
;MTEDTIDITALAKLKDVIGGDMEDLKELINDFIASVPAQIAKMQTEVDNQDWAALRIASHSCKSNGRDMGATALTALCAELELQCKNGVPVDPAAQIAAIETAAQNAANALTALDLANV
;
A
#
# COMPACT_ATOMS: atom_id res chain seq x y z
N MET A 1 8.73 17.97 -5.97
CA MET A 1 9.13 16.62 -6.28
C MET A 1 8.21 15.62 -5.59
N THR A 2 8.02 14.52 -6.16
CA THR A 2 7.17 13.54 -5.57
C THR A 2 7.96 12.52 -4.79
N GLU A 3 7.44 12.21 -3.63
CA GLU A 3 8.02 11.22 -2.74
C GLU A 3 7.58 9.82 -3.08
N ASP A 4 6.52 9.70 -3.89
CA ASP A 4 5.87 8.41 -4.15
C ASP A 4 6.29 7.86 -5.50
N THR A 5 7.58 7.82 -5.70
CA THR A 5 8.15 7.18 -6.88
C THR A 5 7.98 5.67 -6.75
N ILE A 6 7.47 5.07 -7.82
CA ILE A 6 7.33 3.61 -7.86
C ILE A 6 8.68 2.98 -8.12
N ASP A 7 9.02 1.98 -7.31
CA ASP A 7 10.22 1.19 -7.51
C ASP A 7 9.96 0.15 -8.60
N ILE A 8 10.44 0.44 -9.80
CA ILE A 8 10.21 -0.40 -10.97
C ILE A 8 10.83 -1.80 -10.78
N THR A 9 11.90 -1.90 -10.00
CA THR A 9 12.52 -3.18 -9.70
C THR A 9 11.54 -4.13 -9.00
N ALA A 10 10.72 -3.58 -8.09
CA ALA A 10 9.70 -4.38 -7.41
C ALA A 10 8.65 -4.90 -8.39
N LEU A 11 8.22 -4.07 -9.34
CA LEU A 11 7.26 -4.49 -10.35
C LEU A 11 7.85 -5.55 -11.29
N ALA A 12 9.11 -5.41 -11.65
CA ALA A 12 9.79 -6.41 -12.47
C ALA A 12 9.86 -7.75 -11.76
N LYS A 13 10.12 -7.74 -10.46
CA LYS A 13 10.12 -8.93 -9.63
C LYS A 13 8.75 -9.58 -9.57
N LEU A 14 7.72 -8.78 -9.36
CA LEU A 14 6.35 -9.27 -9.31
C LEU A 14 5.96 -9.90 -10.65
N LYS A 15 6.30 -9.24 -11.74
CA LYS A 15 6.05 -9.77 -13.09
C LYS A 15 6.69 -11.14 -13.29
N ASP A 16 7.94 -11.31 -12.85
CA ASP A 16 8.64 -12.59 -12.95
C ASP A 16 7.93 -13.67 -12.13
N VAL A 17 7.50 -13.35 -10.93
CA VAL A 17 6.84 -14.30 -10.04
C VAL A 17 5.53 -14.82 -10.65
N ILE A 18 4.79 -13.97 -11.37
CA ILE A 18 3.51 -14.34 -11.96
C ILE A 18 3.66 -14.92 -13.38
N GLY A 19 4.88 -15.18 -13.84
CA GLY A 19 5.11 -15.86 -15.11
C GLY A 19 5.48 -14.93 -16.26
N GLY A 20 5.73 -13.66 -16.02
CA GLY A 20 6.20 -12.72 -17.03
C GLY A 20 5.13 -12.11 -17.91
N ASP A 21 3.86 -12.36 -17.64
CA ASP A 21 2.76 -11.88 -18.47
C ASP A 21 2.42 -10.44 -18.10
N MET A 22 2.52 -9.52 -19.06
CA MET A 22 2.24 -8.11 -18.87
C MET A 22 0.76 -7.86 -18.55
N GLU A 23 -0.16 -8.62 -19.14
CA GLU A 23 -1.58 -8.45 -18.88
C GLU A 23 -1.93 -8.85 -17.44
N ASP A 24 -1.31 -9.90 -16.93
CA ASP A 24 -1.49 -10.31 -15.54
C ASP A 24 -0.95 -9.25 -14.58
N LEU A 25 0.18 -8.64 -14.92
CA LEU A 25 0.74 -7.56 -14.12
C LEU A 25 -0.21 -6.36 -14.08
N LYS A 26 -0.76 -5.97 -15.24
CA LYS A 26 -1.73 -4.88 -15.30
C LYS A 26 -2.95 -5.16 -14.45
N GLU A 27 -3.43 -6.39 -14.46
CA GLU A 27 -4.58 -6.79 -13.66
C GLU A 27 -4.30 -6.64 -12.17
N LEU A 28 -3.12 -7.07 -11.72
CA LEU A 28 -2.73 -6.92 -10.32
C LEU A 28 -2.62 -5.45 -9.91
N ILE A 29 -2.07 -4.62 -10.78
CA ILE A 29 -1.98 -3.18 -10.52
C ILE A 29 -3.37 -2.57 -10.40
N ASN A 30 -4.27 -2.91 -11.32
CA ASN A 30 -5.64 -2.40 -11.29
C ASN A 30 -6.39 -2.87 -10.05
N ASP A 31 -6.18 -4.12 -9.63
CA ASP A 31 -6.78 -4.65 -8.41
C ASP A 31 -6.29 -3.88 -7.18
N PHE A 32 -4.99 -3.59 -7.13
CA PHE A 32 -4.43 -2.79 -6.04
C PHE A 32 -5.10 -1.42 -5.99
N ILE A 33 -5.15 -0.71 -7.13
CA ILE A 33 -5.74 0.63 -7.21
C ILE A 33 -7.20 0.60 -6.75
N ALA A 34 -7.95 -0.39 -7.23
CA ALA A 34 -9.36 -0.52 -6.89
C ALA A 34 -9.59 -0.83 -5.42
N SER A 35 -8.63 -1.49 -4.76
CA SER A 35 -8.76 -1.90 -3.36
C SER A 35 -8.51 -0.78 -2.36
N VAL A 36 -7.86 0.30 -2.78
CA VAL A 36 -7.41 1.37 -1.86
C VAL A 36 -8.55 1.99 -1.04
N PRO A 37 -9.68 2.43 -1.65
CA PRO A 37 -10.72 3.07 -0.84
C PRO A 37 -11.29 2.17 0.25
N ALA A 38 -11.53 0.90 -0.05
CA ALA A 38 -12.08 -0.04 0.92
C ALA A 38 -11.07 -0.34 2.03
N GLN A 39 -9.79 -0.46 1.67
CA GLN A 39 -8.73 -0.71 2.64
C GLN A 39 -8.63 0.45 3.64
N ILE A 40 -8.66 1.68 3.15
CA ILE A 40 -8.59 2.87 4.00
C ILE A 40 -9.82 2.96 4.91
N ALA A 41 -11.01 2.73 4.37
CA ALA A 41 -12.25 2.76 5.15
C ALA A 41 -12.21 1.72 6.27
N LYS A 42 -11.71 0.52 5.98
CA LYS A 42 -11.57 -0.54 6.96
C LYS A 42 -10.64 -0.11 8.10
N MET A 43 -9.50 0.48 7.77
CA MET A 43 -8.54 0.93 8.77
C MET A 43 -9.13 2.05 9.64
N GLN A 44 -9.88 2.97 9.05
CA GLN A 44 -10.56 4.03 9.81
C GLN A 44 -11.57 3.44 10.79
N THR A 45 -12.33 2.44 10.38
CA THR A 45 -13.27 1.76 11.27
C THR A 45 -12.55 1.09 12.43
N GLU A 46 -11.42 0.46 12.17
CA GLU A 46 -10.63 -0.19 13.21
C GLU A 46 -10.08 0.80 14.22
N VAL A 47 -9.70 2.00 13.78
CA VAL A 47 -9.32 3.08 14.70
C VAL A 47 -10.51 3.51 15.55
N ASP A 48 -11.67 3.71 14.93
CA ASP A 48 -12.88 4.15 15.66
C ASP A 48 -13.27 3.12 16.73
N ASN A 49 -13.08 1.84 16.44
CA ASN A 49 -13.38 0.76 17.37
C ASN A 49 -12.24 0.46 18.34
N GLN A 50 -11.11 1.13 18.20
CA GLN A 50 -9.90 0.87 18.98
C GLN A 50 -9.48 -0.61 18.90
N ASP A 51 -9.69 -1.21 17.75
CA ASP A 51 -9.33 -2.60 17.49
C ASP A 51 -7.91 -2.63 16.90
N TRP A 52 -6.94 -2.55 17.80
CA TRP A 52 -5.54 -2.43 17.39
C TRP A 52 -5.01 -3.74 16.80
N ALA A 53 -5.54 -4.87 17.23
CA ALA A 53 -5.18 -6.16 16.65
C ALA A 53 -5.60 -6.25 15.18
N ALA A 54 -6.82 -5.81 14.87
CA ALA A 54 -7.30 -5.79 13.48
C ALA A 54 -6.54 -4.75 12.66
N LEU A 55 -6.27 -3.58 13.24
CA LEU A 55 -5.50 -2.54 12.56
C LEU A 55 -4.09 -3.01 12.23
N ARG A 56 -3.47 -3.76 13.13
CA ARG A 56 -2.15 -4.35 12.88
C ARG A 56 -2.18 -5.26 11.65
N ILE A 57 -3.19 -6.13 11.56
CA ILE A 57 -3.34 -7.05 10.43
C ILE A 57 -3.56 -6.27 9.13
N ALA A 58 -4.42 -5.26 9.15
CA ALA A 58 -4.68 -4.43 7.99
C ALA A 58 -3.43 -3.67 7.54
N SER A 59 -2.66 -3.15 8.50
CA SER A 59 -1.41 -2.45 8.21
C SER A 59 -0.38 -3.37 7.58
N HIS A 60 -0.31 -4.60 8.07
CA HIS A 60 0.59 -5.61 7.50
C HIS A 60 0.22 -5.92 6.05
N SER A 61 -1.07 -6.12 5.77
CA SER A 61 -1.53 -6.40 4.40
C SER A 61 -1.24 -5.23 3.47
N CYS A 62 -1.50 -4.01 3.94
CA CYS A 62 -1.23 -2.81 3.16
C CYS A 62 0.27 -2.64 2.87
N LYS A 63 1.10 -2.94 3.88
CA LYS A 63 2.55 -2.93 3.71
C LYS A 63 2.99 -3.91 2.62
N SER A 64 2.49 -5.14 2.67
CA SER A 64 2.86 -6.17 1.70
C SER A 64 2.42 -5.79 0.29
N ASN A 65 1.20 -5.30 0.15
CA ASN A 65 0.67 -4.87 -1.16
C ASN A 65 1.46 -3.69 -1.70
N GLY A 66 1.79 -2.73 -0.86
CA GLY A 66 2.59 -1.57 -1.26
C GLY A 66 3.97 -1.98 -1.72
N ARG A 67 4.60 -2.91 -1.00
CA ARG A 67 5.92 -3.41 -1.38
C ARG A 67 5.89 -4.11 -2.74
N ASP A 68 4.89 -4.93 -2.98
CA ASP A 68 4.77 -5.65 -4.26
C ASP A 68 4.60 -4.68 -5.43
N MET A 69 3.91 -3.57 -5.20
CA MET A 69 3.67 -2.55 -6.22
C MET A 69 4.81 -1.54 -6.34
N GLY A 70 5.83 -1.66 -5.51
CA GLY A 70 6.93 -0.70 -5.50
C GLY A 70 6.58 0.66 -4.90
N ALA A 71 5.50 0.73 -4.14
CA ALA A 71 5.05 1.97 -3.51
C ALA A 71 5.81 2.18 -2.19
N THR A 72 7.00 2.76 -2.28
CA THR A 72 7.93 2.80 -1.16
C THR A 72 7.44 3.63 0.01
N ALA A 73 6.84 4.80 -0.25
CA ALA A 73 6.33 5.66 0.82
C ALA A 73 5.17 4.98 1.55
N LEU A 74 4.25 4.39 0.80
CA LEU A 74 3.13 3.65 1.38
C LEU A 74 3.61 2.50 2.25
N THR A 75 4.58 1.75 1.75
CA THR A 75 5.15 0.61 2.47
C THR A 75 5.74 1.04 3.81
N ALA A 76 6.50 2.13 3.82
CA ALA A 76 7.14 2.64 5.04
C ALA A 76 6.11 3.10 6.07
N LEU A 77 5.07 3.80 5.62
CA LEU A 77 4.02 4.29 6.53
C LEU A 77 3.23 3.13 7.15
N CYS A 78 2.91 2.12 6.35
CA CYS A 78 2.20 0.95 6.85
C CYS A 78 3.05 0.13 7.80
N ALA A 79 4.35 0.02 7.52
CA ALA A 79 5.29 -0.69 8.40
C ALA A 79 5.35 -0.02 9.78
N GLU A 80 5.38 1.31 9.80
CA GLU A 80 5.43 2.06 11.06
C GLU A 80 4.15 1.87 11.86
N LEU A 81 2.99 1.94 11.21
CA LEU A 81 1.72 1.74 11.89
C LEU A 81 1.60 0.31 12.44
N GLU A 82 2.00 -0.66 11.64
CA GLU A 82 2.01 -2.07 12.07
C GLU A 82 2.86 -2.25 13.33
N LEU A 83 4.05 -1.67 13.33
CA LEU A 83 4.96 -1.77 14.47
C LEU A 83 4.37 -1.15 15.72
N GLN A 84 3.75 0.03 15.59
CA GLN A 84 3.13 0.68 16.74
C GLN A 84 1.97 -0.13 17.30
N CYS A 85 1.13 -0.69 16.44
CA CYS A 85 0.03 -1.57 16.88
C CYS A 85 0.54 -2.82 17.60
N LYS A 86 1.67 -3.34 17.15
CA LYS A 86 2.29 -4.51 17.78
C LYS A 86 2.77 -4.18 19.18
N ASN A 87 3.24 -2.95 19.42
CA ASN A 87 3.82 -2.53 20.68
C ASN A 87 2.82 -1.87 21.63
N GLY A 88 1.56 -1.75 21.23
CA GLY A 88 0.53 -1.14 22.08
C GLY A 88 -0.43 -0.29 21.29
N VAL A 89 -0.83 0.83 21.86
CA VAL A 89 -1.74 1.78 21.21
C VAL A 89 -0.92 2.69 20.30
N PRO A 90 -1.27 2.77 19.00
CA PRO A 90 -0.53 3.64 18.09
C PRO A 90 -0.73 5.13 18.40
N VAL A 91 0.28 5.92 18.06
CA VAL A 91 0.25 7.38 18.27
C VAL A 91 -0.54 8.02 17.13
N ASP A 92 -1.57 8.77 17.50
CA ASP A 92 -2.40 9.52 16.54
C ASP A 92 -2.72 8.68 15.29
N PRO A 93 -3.42 7.54 15.47
CA PRO A 93 -3.64 6.62 14.36
C PRO A 93 -4.46 7.23 13.22
N ALA A 94 -5.37 8.16 13.52
CA ALA A 94 -6.16 8.82 12.48
C ALA A 94 -5.27 9.61 11.53
N ALA A 95 -4.28 10.33 12.07
CA ALA A 95 -3.34 11.08 11.24
C ALA A 95 -2.44 10.15 10.43
N GLN A 96 -2.05 9.02 11.01
CA GLN A 96 -1.27 8.03 10.27
C GLN A 96 -2.06 7.45 9.11
N ILE A 97 -3.33 7.16 9.29
CA ILE A 97 -4.17 6.64 8.22
C ILE A 97 -4.39 7.70 7.14
N ALA A 98 -4.54 8.97 7.50
CA ALA A 98 -4.64 10.04 6.52
C ALA A 98 -3.38 10.11 5.64
N ALA A 99 -2.20 9.96 6.25
CA ALA A 99 -0.95 9.93 5.50
C ALA A 99 -0.86 8.69 4.60
N ILE A 100 -1.30 7.55 5.10
CA ILE A 100 -1.35 6.31 4.31
C ILE A 100 -2.28 6.48 3.11
N GLU A 101 -3.43 7.08 3.32
CA GLU A 101 -4.38 7.35 2.23
C GLU A 101 -3.75 8.20 1.13
N THR A 102 -3.08 9.28 1.52
CA THR A 102 -2.40 10.16 0.57
C THR A 102 -1.31 9.39 -0.19
N ALA A 103 -0.50 8.62 0.51
CA ALA A 103 0.56 7.83 -0.13
C ALA A 103 -0.03 6.78 -1.08
N ALA A 104 -1.14 6.15 -0.71
CA ALA A 104 -1.80 5.16 -1.55
C ALA A 104 -2.36 5.78 -2.82
N GLN A 105 -2.96 6.96 -2.70
CA GLN A 105 -3.48 7.69 -3.87
C GLN A 105 -2.36 8.14 -4.80
N ASN A 106 -1.27 8.63 -4.23
CA ASN A 106 -0.10 9.01 -5.03
C ASN A 106 0.50 7.81 -5.74
N ALA A 107 0.58 6.67 -5.06
CA ALA A 107 1.05 5.43 -5.68
C ALA A 107 0.13 4.99 -6.82
N ALA A 108 -1.19 5.06 -6.62
CA ALA A 108 -2.15 4.72 -7.64
C ALA A 108 -1.99 5.61 -8.88
N ASN A 109 -1.80 6.91 -8.67
CA ASN A 109 -1.58 7.85 -9.77
C ASN A 109 -0.28 7.55 -10.50
N ALA A 110 0.79 7.27 -9.76
CA ALA A 110 2.08 6.94 -10.35
C ALA A 110 2.03 5.66 -11.16
N LEU A 111 1.35 4.64 -10.64
CA LEU A 111 1.18 3.36 -11.35
C LEU A 111 0.37 3.53 -12.63
N THR A 112 -0.66 4.37 -12.59
CA THR A 112 -1.50 4.66 -13.76
C THR A 112 -0.70 5.36 -14.86
N ALA A 113 0.22 6.25 -14.47
CA ALA A 113 1.04 7.01 -15.41
C ALA A 113 2.26 6.23 -15.92
N LEU A 114 2.56 5.09 -15.32
CA LEU A 114 3.76 4.33 -15.61
C LEU A 114 3.67 3.65 -16.99
N ASP A 115 4.77 3.72 -17.75
CA ASP A 115 4.88 2.96 -18.99
C ASP A 115 5.33 1.53 -18.63
N LEU A 116 4.38 0.62 -18.62
CA LEU A 116 4.65 -0.78 -18.24
C LEU A 116 5.52 -1.52 -19.25
N ALA A 117 5.67 -1.00 -20.46
CA ALA A 117 6.55 -1.62 -21.44
C ALA A 117 8.02 -1.62 -20.99
N ASN A 118 8.36 -0.74 -20.03
CA ASN A 118 9.71 -0.66 -19.49
C ASN A 118 9.93 -1.47 -18.21
N VAL A 119 8.96 -2.25 -17.80
CA VAL A 119 9.07 -3.06 -16.58
C VAL A 119 9.67 -4.44 -16.86
#